data_55f87d27934bfc807d9a02188a3038ab
#
_entry.id   55f87d27934bfc807d9a02188a3038ab
#
_cell.length_a   1.000
_cell.length_b   1.000
_cell.length_c   1.000
_cell.angle_alpha   90.00
_cell.angle_beta   90.00
_cell.angle_gamma   90.00
#
_symmetry.space_group_name_H-M   'P 1'
#
loop_
_entity.id
_entity.type
_entity.pdbx_description
1 polymer ?
#
loop_
_entity_poly.entity_id
_entity_poly.type
_entity_poly.pdbx_seq_one_letter_code
_entity_poly.pdbx_strand_id
1 'polypeptide(L)' 'MQSYKMNISSTKYINENKSMIKAIIDGQEMFVPIDPANRHYQAIQEWVAEGNTIQDAD' A
#
# COMPACT_ATOMS: atom_id res chain seq x y z
N MET A 1 24.31 0.25 -6.96
CA MET A 1 23.28 1.03 -6.28
C MET A 1 22.22 0.13 -5.69
N GLN A 2 21.78 0.43 -4.50
CA GLN A 2 20.77 -0.39 -3.84
C GLN A 2 19.49 0.40 -3.69
N SER A 3 18.40 -0.18 -4.09
CA SER A 3 17.10 0.45 -3.89
C SER A 3 16.47 -0.09 -2.63
N TYR A 4 15.83 0.79 -1.88
CA TYR A 4 15.10 0.41 -0.69
C TYR A 4 13.76 -0.19 -1.10
N LYS A 5 13.49 -1.39 -0.62
CA LYS A 5 12.21 -2.03 -0.88
C LYS A 5 11.43 -2.09 0.42
N MET A 6 10.27 -1.49 0.42
CA MET A 6 9.41 -1.49 1.59
C MET A 6 8.82 -2.88 1.80
N ASN A 7 8.79 -3.33 3.05
CA ASN A 7 8.26 -4.63 3.40
C ASN A 7 6.79 -4.48 3.75
N ILE A 8 5.92 -4.74 2.80
CA ILE A 8 4.48 -4.58 2.96
C ILE A 8 3.88 -5.90 3.45
N SER A 9 3.23 -5.88 4.60
CA SER A 9 2.62 -7.07 5.19
C SER A 9 1.15 -7.20 4.86
N SER A 10 0.41 -6.08 4.86
CA SER A 10 -1.00 -6.10 4.55
C SER A 10 -1.45 -4.74 4.07
N THR A 11 -2.52 -4.72 3.29
CA THR A 11 -3.11 -3.49 2.78
C THR A 11 -4.62 -3.66 2.74
N LYS A 12 -5.34 -2.57 3.01
CA LYS A 12 -6.80 -2.59 3.03
C LYS A 12 -7.32 -1.18 2.74
N TYR A 13 -8.31 -1.07 1.86
CA TYR A 13 -8.96 0.22 1.65
C TYR A 13 -9.73 0.60 2.92
N ILE A 14 -9.72 1.89 3.26
CA ILE A 14 -10.41 2.35 4.47
C ILE A 14 -11.88 2.68 4.22
N ASN A 15 -12.26 2.85 2.94
CA ASN A 15 -13.65 3.16 2.61
C ASN A 15 -14.00 2.61 1.23
N GLU A 16 -15.30 2.64 0.90
CA GLU A 16 -15.78 2.10 -0.36
C GLU A 16 -15.30 2.92 -1.56
N ASN A 17 -14.99 4.19 -1.34
CA ASN A 17 -14.50 5.05 -2.42
C ASN A 17 -13.06 4.74 -2.79
N LYS A 18 -12.38 3.92 -2.00
CA LYS A 18 -10.99 3.54 -2.25
C LYS A 18 -10.09 4.76 -2.36
N SER A 19 -10.33 5.74 -1.47
CA SER A 19 -9.57 6.99 -1.49
C SER A 19 -8.29 6.91 -0.69
N MET A 20 -8.14 5.89 0.16
CA MET A 20 -6.96 5.75 1.00
C MET A 20 -6.79 4.30 1.40
N ILE A 21 -5.55 3.89 1.58
CA ILE A 21 -5.21 2.52 1.96
C ILE A 21 -4.58 2.53 3.34
N LYS A 22 -5.05 1.63 4.21
CA LYS A 22 -4.35 1.36 5.46
C LYS A 22 -3.38 0.23 5.20
N ALA A 23 -2.10 0.48 5.39
CA ALA A 23 -1.06 -0.48 5.09
C ALA A 23 -0.15 -0.71 6.28
N ILE A 24 0.32 -1.93 6.42
CA ILE A 24 1.37 -2.25 7.39
C ILE A 24 2.65 -2.35 6.58
N ILE A 25 3.53 -1.38 6.76
CA ILE A 25 4.79 -1.28 6.03
C ILE A 25 5.93 -1.22 7.03
N ASP A 26 6.89 -2.14 6.88
CA ASP A 26 8.02 -2.26 7.80
C ASP A 26 7.56 -2.34 9.25
N GLY A 27 6.43 -3.03 9.48
CA GLY A 27 5.90 -3.24 10.82
C GLY A 27 5.12 -2.06 11.38
N GLN A 28 4.88 -1.02 10.59
CA GLN A 28 4.14 0.16 11.05
C GLN A 28 2.87 0.34 10.25
N GLU A 29 1.78 0.62 10.97
CA GLU A 29 0.51 0.95 10.32
C GLU A 29 0.57 2.38 9.81
N MET A 30 0.19 2.58 8.56
CA MET A 30 0.14 3.92 8.00
C MET A 30 -0.97 4.03 6.98
N PHE A 31 -1.44 5.26 6.75
CA PHE A 31 -2.48 5.54 5.79
C PHE A 31 -1.85 6.14 4.55
N VAL A 32 -2.13 5.54 3.40
CA VAL A 32 -1.47 5.88 2.15
C VAL A 32 -2.52 6.40 1.17
N PRO A 33 -2.37 7.64 0.69
CA PRO A 33 -3.33 8.19 -0.28
C PRO A 33 -3.17 7.53 -1.64
N ILE A 34 -4.24 7.56 -2.42
CA ILE A 34 -4.22 7.04 -3.79
C ILE A 34 -3.66 8.16 -4.67
N ASP A 35 -2.36 8.25 -4.69
CA ASP A 35 -1.65 9.32 -5.38
C ASP A 35 -0.44 8.72 -6.10
N PRO A 36 -0.43 8.75 -7.44
CA PRO A 36 0.68 8.14 -8.19
C PRO A 36 2.05 8.75 -7.87
N ALA A 37 2.08 9.96 -7.32
CA ALA A 37 3.33 10.59 -6.93
C ALA A 37 3.77 10.19 -5.53
N ASN A 38 2.92 9.49 -4.77
CA ASN A 38 3.25 9.09 -3.40
C ASN A 38 4.11 7.84 -3.43
N ARG A 39 5.26 7.90 -2.75
CA ARG A 39 6.23 6.81 -2.76
C ARG A 39 5.66 5.52 -2.17
N HIS A 40 4.89 5.64 -1.09
CA HIS A 40 4.30 4.45 -0.46
C HIS A 40 3.25 3.82 -1.36
N TYR A 41 2.47 4.64 -2.05
CA TYR A 41 1.48 4.12 -2.99
C TYR A 41 2.16 3.39 -4.15
N GLN A 42 3.26 3.93 -4.66
CA GLN A 42 4.02 3.27 -5.72
C GLN A 42 4.52 1.90 -5.25
N ALA A 43 4.99 1.82 -4.01
CA ALA A 43 5.46 0.55 -3.46
C ALA A 43 4.31 -0.45 -3.33
N ILE A 44 3.13 0.02 -2.96
CA ILE A 44 1.95 -0.85 -2.86
C ILE A 44 1.58 -1.38 -4.24
N GLN A 45 1.65 -0.54 -5.27
CA GLN A 45 1.34 -0.98 -6.62
C GLN A 45 2.31 -2.05 -7.11
N GLU A 46 3.60 -1.91 -6.80
CA GLU A 46 4.57 -2.95 -7.14
C GLU A 46 4.26 -4.25 -6.41
N TRP A 47 3.87 -4.13 -5.15
CA TRP A 47 3.53 -5.29 -4.33
C TRP A 47 2.30 -6.02 -4.90
N VAL A 48 1.31 -5.27 -5.38
CA VAL A 48 0.14 -5.87 -6.04
C VAL A 48 0.56 -6.57 -7.32
N ALA A 49 1.48 -5.97 -8.07
CA ALA A 49 1.95 -6.56 -9.32
C ALA A 49 2.68 -7.89 -9.07
N GLU A 50 3.16 -8.11 -7.87
CA GLU A 50 3.82 -9.37 -7.50
C GLU A 50 2.83 -10.48 -7.17
N GLY A 51 1.52 -10.21 -7.23
CA GLY A 51 0.51 -11.22 -6.98
C GLY A 51 -0.28 -11.01 -5.70
N ASN A 52 -0.12 -9.87 -5.04
CA ASN A 52 -0.83 -9.59 -3.81
C ASN A 52 -2.09 -8.77 -4.09
N THR A 53 -2.96 -8.68 -3.10
CA THR A 53 -4.26 -8.00 -3.27
C THR A 53 -4.48 -7.01 -2.13
N ILE A 54 -5.00 -5.83 -2.48
CA ILE A 54 -5.47 -4.87 -1.48
C ILE A 54 -6.87 -5.30 -1.07
N GLN A 55 -7.09 -5.50 0.23
CA GLN A 55 -8.39 -5.94 0.72
C GLN A 55 -9.42 -4.83 0.58
N ASP A 56 -10.67 -5.23 0.36
CA ASP A 56 -11.77 -4.29 0.32
C ASP A 56 -12.05 -3.72 1.70
N ALA A 57 -12.65 -2.54 1.74
CA ALA A 57 -13.08 -1.93 3.00
C ALA A 57 -14.21 -2.75 3.62
N ASP A 58 -14.30 -2.69 4.94
CA ASP A 58 -15.37 -3.36 5.67
C ASP A 58 -16.73 -2.74 5.40
#